data_b6ff2d804ef40d8f10ec49b5e5f72940
#
_entry.id   b6ff2d804ef40d8f10ec49b5e5f72940
#
_cell.length_a   1.000
_cell.length_b   1.000
_cell.length_c   1.000
_cell.angle_alpha   90.00
_cell.angle_beta   90.00
_cell.angle_gamma   90.00
#
_symmetry.space_group_name_H-M   'P 1'
#
loop_
_entity.id
_entity.type
_entity.pdbx_description
1 polymer ?
#
loop_
_entity_poly.entity_id
_entity_poly.type
_entity_poly.pdbx_seq_one_letter_code
_entity_poly.pdbx_strand_id
1 'polypeptide(L)'
;GIILYLVDATEQKNLEVQFAQSQKMQAVGQLAGGVAHDFNNLLTAMIGFSDLLLTRHGPDDPSFADIQQIRQNANRATNLVRQLLAFSRKQTLQPVRLELSEALSDLSNLIRRLIGETVTLTMELGPDIWPVKGDRNQFDQIIINLCVNARDAMPGGGDIAIRTQNVHVDAPIQRGHDLMPASDYVRIDVVDTGTGISKENMERIFDPFFTTKE
;
A
#
# COMPACT_ATOMS: atom_id res chain seq x y z
N GLY A 1 -20.71 -13.55 54.31
CA GLY A 1 -19.52 -13.16 53.59
C GLY A 1 -19.86 -12.84 52.13
N ILE A 2 -19.32 -11.77 51.59
CA ILE A 2 -19.46 -11.41 50.17
C ILE A 2 -18.15 -11.85 49.49
N ILE A 3 -18.24 -12.67 48.45
CA ILE A 3 -17.09 -13.06 47.63
C ILE A 3 -17.14 -12.23 46.35
N LEU A 4 -16.07 -11.45 46.07
CA LEU A 4 -15.94 -10.66 44.86
C LEU A 4 -14.95 -11.36 43.93
N TYR A 5 -15.38 -11.65 42.70
CA TYR A 5 -14.50 -12.15 41.66
C TYR A 5 -14.16 -11.00 40.70
N LEU A 6 -12.87 -10.72 40.52
CA LEU A 6 -12.36 -9.81 39.49
C LEU A 6 -11.74 -10.66 38.40
N VAL A 7 -12.24 -10.51 37.19
CA VAL A 7 -11.68 -11.16 35.98
C VAL A 7 -11.11 -10.10 35.11
N ASP A 8 -9.86 -10.25 34.72
CA ASP A 8 -9.25 -9.39 33.67
C ASP A 8 -9.83 -9.78 32.29
N ALA A 9 -10.67 -8.92 31.76
CA ALA A 9 -11.35 -9.12 30.47
C ALA A 9 -10.63 -8.40 29.30
N THR A 10 -9.41 -7.90 29.52
CA THR A 10 -8.68 -7.09 28.51
C THR A 10 -8.39 -7.89 27.26
N GLU A 11 -7.91 -9.11 27.39
CA GLU A 11 -7.63 -10.00 26.26
C GLU A 11 -8.91 -10.39 25.50
N GLN A 12 -9.98 -10.71 26.23
CA GLN A 12 -11.27 -11.04 25.61
C GLN A 12 -11.82 -9.85 24.82
N LYS A 13 -11.74 -8.65 25.36
CA LYS A 13 -12.22 -7.44 24.70
C LYS A 13 -11.40 -7.08 23.46
N ASN A 14 -10.08 -7.29 23.50
CA ASN A 14 -9.20 -7.13 22.38
C ASN A 14 -9.53 -8.13 21.25
N LEU A 15 -9.78 -9.39 21.60
CA LEU A 15 -10.21 -10.42 20.64
C LEU A 15 -11.56 -10.10 20.01
N GLU A 16 -12.52 -9.60 20.78
CA GLU A 16 -13.83 -9.17 20.27
C GLU A 16 -13.70 -8.01 19.27
N VAL A 17 -12.86 -7.01 19.57
CA VAL A 17 -12.60 -5.89 18.68
C VAL A 17 -11.92 -6.36 17.39
N GLN A 18 -10.91 -7.20 17.49
CA GLN A 18 -10.21 -7.77 16.31
C GLN A 18 -11.17 -8.62 15.47
N PHE A 19 -12.03 -9.41 16.10
CA PHE A 19 -13.02 -10.23 15.40
C PHE A 19 -14.04 -9.36 14.66
N ALA A 20 -14.59 -8.33 15.33
CA ALA A 20 -15.53 -7.39 14.71
C ALA A 20 -14.89 -6.63 13.53
N GLN A 21 -13.62 -6.23 13.67
CA GLN A 21 -12.87 -5.56 12.61
C GLN A 21 -12.59 -6.51 11.43
N SER A 22 -12.24 -7.77 11.71
CA SER A 22 -12.07 -8.82 10.70
C SER A 22 -13.39 -9.12 9.94
N GLN A 23 -14.52 -9.22 10.63
CA GLN A 23 -15.82 -9.41 9.99
C GLN A 23 -16.22 -8.22 9.12
N LYS A 24 -16.03 -6.99 9.60
CA LYS A 24 -16.28 -5.77 8.82
C LYS A 24 -15.43 -5.75 7.56
N MET A 25 -14.15 -6.12 7.69
CA MET A 25 -13.21 -6.20 6.57
C MET A 25 -13.61 -7.28 5.55
N GLN A 26 -14.08 -8.44 6.03
CA GLN A 26 -14.55 -9.52 5.18
C GLN A 26 -15.81 -9.13 4.38
N ALA A 27 -16.77 -8.44 5.02
CA ALA A 27 -17.98 -7.96 4.36
C ALA A 27 -17.65 -6.90 3.28
N VAL A 28 -16.79 -5.93 3.61
CA VAL A 28 -16.29 -4.93 2.64
C VAL A 28 -15.55 -5.61 1.50
N GLY A 29 -14.74 -6.63 1.80
CA GLY A 29 -14.02 -7.40 0.81
C GLY A 29 -14.94 -8.13 -0.19
N GLN A 30 -15.98 -8.81 0.28
CA GLN A 30 -16.93 -9.50 -0.60
C GLN A 30 -17.71 -8.54 -1.50
N LEU A 31 -18.19 -7.43 -0.95
CA LEU A 31 -18.88 -6.40 -1.70
C LEU A 31 -17.96 -5.74 -2.74
N ALA A 32 -16.74 -5.41 -2.33
CA ALA A 32 -15.75 -4.79 -3.21
C ALA A 32 -15.38 -5.69 -4.40
N GLY A 33 -15.32 -7.03 -4.20
CA GLY A 33 -14.97 -7.97 -5.27
C GLY A 33 -16.00 -7.99 -6.41
N GLY A 34 -17.29 -8.02 -6.10
CA GLY A 34 -18.37 -8.00 -7.09
C GLY A 34 -18.48 -6.65 -7.80
N VAL A 35 -18.50 -5.59 -7.01
CA VAL A 35 -18.60 -4.21 -7.52
C VAL A 35 -17.40 -3.87 -8.40
N ALA A 36 -16.19 -4.23 -7.99
CA ALA A 36 -14.98 -3.93 -8.75
C ALA A 36 -14.90 -4.65 -10.10
N HIS A 37 -15.44 -5.86 -10.20
CA HIS A 37 -15.55 -6.56 -11.50
C HIS A 37 -16.40 -5.74 -12.48
N ASP A 38 -17.55 -5.26 -12.05
CA ASP A 38 -18.45 -4.49 -12.89
C ASP A 38 -17.87 -3.12 -13.28
N PHE A 39 -17.22 -2.44 -12.32
CA PHE A 39 -16.48 -1.20 -12.60
C PHE A 39 -15.34 -1.41 -13.60
N ASN A 40 -14.56 -2.49 -13.48
CA ASN A 40 -13.50 -2.79 -14.45
C ASN A 40 -14.02 -2.99 -15.85
N ASN A 41 -15.18 -3.63 -16.01
CA ASN A 41 -15.81 -3.82 -17.33
C ASN A 41 -16.21 -2.48 -17.95
N LEU A 42 -16.84 -1.58 -17.17
CA LEU A 42 -17.21 -0.24 -17.61
C LEU A 42 -15.99 0.60 -17.97
N LEU A 43 -14.97 0.60 -17.13
CA LEU A 43 -13.74 1.37 -17.36
C LEU A 43 -12.95 0.85 -18.57
N THR A 44 -12.93 -0.46 -18.79
CA THR A 44 -12.31 -1.05 -19.98
C THR A 44 -13.02 -0.57 -21.25
N ALA A 45 -14.35 -0.53 -21.24
CA ALA A 45 -15.12 0.00 -22.37
C ALA A 45 -14.86 1.50 -22.57
N MET A 46 -14.84 2.31 -21.51
CA MET A 46 -14.56 3.76 -21.60
C MET A 46 -13.16 4.02 -22.18
N ILE A 47 -12.15 3.30 -21.73
CA ILE A 47 -10.78 3.43 -22.25
C ILE A 47 -10.75 3.02 -23.72
N GLY A 48 -11.35 1.87 -24.08
CA GLY A 48 -11.39 1.38 -25.45
C GLY A 48 -12.09 2.35 -26.43
N PHE A 49 -13.23 2.92 -26.03
CA PHE A 49 -13.90 3.92 -26.86
C PHE A 49 -13.12 5.24 -26.94
N SER A 50 -12.47 5.65 -25.85
CA SER A 50 -11.59 6.84 -25.88
C SER A 50 -10.42 6.63 -26.83
N ASP A 51 -9.80 5.45 -26.82
CA ASP A 51 -8.70 5.12 -27.74
C ASP A 51 -9.18 5.10 -29.20
N LEU A 52 -10.35 4.54 -29.48
CA LEU A 52 -10.96 4.58 -30.83
C LEU A 52 -11.26 6.01 -31.27
N LEU A 53 -11.76 6.86 -30.38
CA LEU A 53 -12.01 8.26 -30.72
C LEU A 53 -10.71 9.00 -31.00
N LEU A 54 -9.65 8.76 -30.24
CA LEU A 54 -8.32 9.36 -30.46
C LEU A 54 -7.66 8.94 -31.79
N THR A 55 -8.07 7.80 -32.37
CA THR A 55 -7.63 7.44 -33.74
C THR A 55 -8.35 8.23 -34.83
N ARG A 56 -9.52 8.80 -34.53
CA ARG A 56 -10.35 9.56 -35.48
C ARG A 56 -10.21 11.07 -35.32
N HIS A 57 -9.92 11.52 -34.09
CA HIS A 57 -9.74 12.92 -33.71
C HIS A 57 -8.28 13.14 -33.37
N GLY A 58 -7.52 13.77 -34.27
CA GLY A 58 -6.11 14.05 -34.10
C GLY A 58 -5.85 15.26 -33.18
N PRO A 59 -4.57 15.60 -32.94
CA PRO A 59 -4.19 16.70 -32.04
C PRO A 59 -4.76 18.07 -32.41
N ASP A 60 -5.12 18.26 -33.67
CA ASP A 60 -5.70 19.52 -34.20
C ASP A 60 -7.24 19.59 -34.03
N ASP A 61 -7.87 18.51 -33.59
CA ASP A 61 -9.31 18.47 -33.35
C ASP A 61 -9.65 19.10 -31.98
N PRO A 62 -10.63 20.01 -31.90
CA PRO A 62 -11.05 20.61 -30.64
C PRO A 62 -11.41 19.61 -29.54
N SER A 63 -11.93 18.42 -29.91
CA SER A 63 -12.34 17.36 -28.97
C SER A 63 -11.18 16.52 -28.46
N PHE A 64 -9.98 16.65 -29.03
CA PHE A 64 -8.84 15.80 -28.67
C PHE A 64 -8.45 15.89 -27.20
N ALA A 65 -8.39 17.09 -26.67
CA ALA A 65 -8.04 17.32 -25.26
C ALA A 65 -9.09 16.71 -24.31
N ASP A 66 -10.37 16.84 -24.64
CA ASP A 66 -11.47 16.30 -23.82
C ASP A 66 -11.44 14.76 -23.81
N ILE A 67 -11.21 14.15 -24.97
CA ILE A 67 -11.12 12.69 -25.08
C ILE A 67 -9.90 12.16 -24.31
N GLN A 68 -8.77 12.85 -24.37
CA GLN A 68 -7.59 12.52 -23.55
C GLN A 68 -7.90 12.59 -22.06
N GLN A 69 -8.61 13.64 -21.63
CA GLN A 69 -9.00 13.81 -20.23
C GLN A 69 -9.96 12.70 -19.77
N ILE A 70 -10.92 12.30 -20.59
CA ILE A 70 -11.83 11.17 -20.29
C ILE A 70 -10.99 9.89 -20.11
N ARG A 71 -10.09 9.58 -21.03
CA ARG A 71 -9.20 8.42 -20.95
C ARG A 71 -8.34 8.44 -19.68
N GLN A 72 -7.78 9.58 -19.34
CA GLN A 72 -6.95 9.74 -18.14
C GLN A 72 -7.75 9.51 -16.87
N ASN A 73 -8.98 10.04 -16.79
CA ASN A 73 -9.87 9.83 -15.65
C ASN A 73 -10.32 8.36 -15.53
N ALA A 74 -10.61 7.68 -16.65
CA ALA A 74 -10.92 6.25 -16.65
C ALA A 74 -9.72 5.40 -16.14
N ASN A 75 -8.49 5.75 -16.52
CA ASN A 75 -7.29 5.09 -16.00
C ASN A 75 -7.10 5.35 -14.50
N ARG A 76 -7.36 6.56 -13.99
CA ARG A 76 -7.34 6.86 -12.55
C ARG A 76 -8.38 6.03 -11.80
N ALA A 77 -9.60 5.97 -12.31
CA ALA A 77 -10.67 5.15 -11.72
C ALA A 77 -10.29 3.66 -11.69
N THR A 78 -9.65 3.13 -12.75
CA THR A 78 -9.13 1.74 -12.77
C THR A 78 -8.13 1.48 -11.64
N ASN A 79 -7.25 2.44 -11.36
CA ASN A 79 -6.28 2.31 -10.27
C ASN A 79 -6.98 2.33 -8.90
N LEU A 80 -8.01 3.16 -8.71
CA LEU A 80 -8.80 3.17 -7.46
C LEU A 80 -9.54 1.84 -7.26
N VAL A 81 -10.12 1.27 -8.31
CA VAL A 81 -10.78 -0.04 -8.27
C VAL A 81 -9.78 -1.15 -7.94
N ARG A 82 -8.55 -1.10 -8.48
CA ARG A 82 -7.48 -2.04 -8.11
C ARG A 82 -7.09 -1.93 -6.64
N GLN A 83 -6.99 -0.72 -6.11
CA GLN A 83 -6.74 -0.49 -4.68
C GLN A 83 -7.87 -1.05 -3.82
N LEU A 84 -9.13 -0.86 -4.22
CA LEU A 84 -10.28 -1.44 -3.55
C LEU A 84 -10.25 -2.98 -3.57
N LEU A 85 -9.87 -3.57 -4.70
CA LEU A 85 -9.71 -5.02 -4.84
C LEU A 85 -8.56 -5.59 -4.02
N ALA A 86 -7.49 -4.85 -3.80
CA ALA A 86 -6.39 -5.26 -2.92
C ALA A 86 -6.88 -5.48 -1.48
N PHE A 87 -7.91 -4.74 -1.05
CA PHE A 87 -8.60 -4.96 0.22
C PHE A 87 -9.55 -6.18 0.20
N SER A 88 -10.14 -6.48 -0.96
CA SER A 88 -11.18 -7.49 -1.11
C SER A 88 -10.67 -8.92 -1.19
N ARG A 89 -9.52 -9.10 -1.79
CA ARG A 89 -9.01 -10.45 -2.05
C ARG A 89 -8.30 -10.98 -0.81
N LYS A 90 -8.83 -12.07 -0.23
CA LYS A 90 -7.99 -13.14 0.33
C LYS A 90 -7.12 -13.64 -0.84
N GLN A 91 -6.12 -12.87 -1.23
CA GLN A 91 -5.09 -13.40 -2.11
C GLN A 91 -4.51 -14.60 -1.37
N THR A 92 -4.65 -15.80 -1.94
CA THR A 92 -3.95 -16.96 -1.41
C THR A 92 -2.47 -16.61 -1.47
N LEU A 93 -1.92 -16.24 -0.31
CA LEU A 93 -0.52 -15.90 -0.19
C LEU A 93 0.30 -17.08 -0.70
N GLN A 94 1.24 -16.80 -1.58
CA GLN A 94 2.24 -17.76 -1.99
C GLN A 94 3.60 -17.37 -1.38
N PRO A 95 3.78 -17.65 -0.06
CA PRO A 95 5.01 -17.25 0.61
C PRO A 95 6.16 -18.12 0.10
N VAL A 96 7.10 -17.46 -0.56
CA VAL A 96 8.36 -18.02 -1.03
C VAL A 96 9.52 -17.42 -0.24
N ARG A 97 10.70 -18.00 -0.37
CA ARG A 97 11.94 -17.39 0.10
C ARG A 97 12.25 -16.17 -0.79
N LEU A 98 12.33 -14.99 -0.18
CA LEU A 98 12.65 -13.74 -0.86
C LEU A 98 14.04 -13.26 -0.47
N GLU A 99 14.84 -13.00 -1.48
CA GLU A 99 16.11 -12.26 -1.37
C GLU A 99 15.79 -10.77 -1.53
N LEU A 100 15.69 -10.07 -0.41
CA LEU A 100 15.16 -8.68 -0.38
C LEU A 100 16.01 -7.70 -1.17
N SER A 101 17.33 -7.87 -1.17
CA SER A 101 18.23 -7.00 -1.94
C SER A 101 18.00 -7.12 -3.44
N GLU A 102 17.79 -8.34 -3.95
CA GLU A 102 17.44 -8.61 -5.34
C GLU A 102 16.05 -8.03 -5.65
N ALA A 103 15.08 -8.30 -4.77
CA ALA A 103 13.72 -7.80 -4.92
C ALA A 103 13.66 -6.26 -5.04
N LEU A 104 14.36 -5.54 -4.18
CA LEU A 104 14.44 -4.08 -4.20
C LEU A 104 15.19 -3.56 -5.42
N SER A 105 16.26 -4.24 -5.83
CA SER A 105 17.03 -3.87 -7.01
C SER A 105 16.17 -3.95 -8.29
N ASP A 106 15.42 -5.03 -8.47
CA ASP A 106 14.49 -5.21 -9.59
C ASP A 106 13.42 -4.11 -9.61
N LEU A 107 12.90 -3.77 -8.43
CA LEU A 107 11.84 -2.78 -8.28
C LEU A 107 12.32 -1.35 -8.50
N SER A 108 13.62 -1.08 -8.39
CA SER A 108 14.21 0.26 -8.42
C SER A 108 13.83 1.09 -9.64
N ASN A 109 13.90 0.48 -10.83
CA ASN A 109 13.57 1.15 -12.09
C ASN A 109 12.10 1.55 -12.17
N LEU A 110 11.21 0.68 -11.68
CA LEU A 110 9.78 0.98 -11.62
C LEU A 110 9.50 2.12 -10.64
N ILE A 111 10.11 2.08 -9.45
CA ILE A 111 9.96 3.14 -8.45
C ILE A 111 10.42 4.48 -9.03
N ARG A 112 11.62 4.56 -9.65
CA ARG A 112 12.13 5.80 -10.27
C ARG A 112 11.14 6.38 -11.28
N ARG A 113 10.50 5.55 -12.09
CA ARG A 113 9.49 6.00 -13.06
C ARG A 113 8.21 6.51 -12.39
N LEU A 114 7.81 5.92 -11.24
CA LEU A 114 6.60 6.29 -10.52
C LEU A 114 6.77 7.57 -9.70
N ILE A 115 7.96 7.80 -9.11
CA ILE A 115 8.24 9.01 -8.32
C ILE A 115 8.56 10.23 -9.20
N GLY A 116 8.96 10.02 -10.46
CA GLY A 116 9.28 11.09 -11.42
C GLY A 116 10.70 11.66 -11.24
N GLU A 117 11.01 12.68 -12.00
CA GLU A 117 12.37 13.26 -12.09
C GLU A 117 12.69 14.23 -10.94
N THR A 118 11.65 14.75 -10.27
CA THR A 118 11.82 15.74 -9.18
C THR A 118 12.18 15.11 -7.84
N VAL A 119 12.07 13.78 -7.72
CA VAL A 119 12.37 13.04 -6.49
C VAL A 119 13.55 12.10 -6.72
N THR A 120 14.58 12.22 -5.87
CA THR A 120 15.76 11.35 -5.92
C THR A 120 15.51 10.07 -5.13
N LEU A 121 15.81 8.89 -5.72
CA LEU A 121 15.76 7.60 -5.02
C LEU A 121 17.17 7.11 -4.71
N THR A 122 17.46 6.91 -3.43
CA THR A 122 18.70 6.29 -2.93
C THR A 122 18.36 4.93 -2.30
N MET A 123 19.18 3.92 -2.60
CA MET A 123 19.07 2.58 -2.01
C MET A 123 20.34 2.27 -1.23
N GLU A 124 20.21 2.13 0.08
CA GLU A 124 21.28 1.80 1.02
C GLU A 124 21.02 0.38 1.56
N LEU A 125 21.30 -0.61 0.72
CA LEU A 125 21.06 -2.01 1.07
C LEU A 125 22.22 -2.53 1.92
N GLY A 126 21.88 -3.04 3.11
CA GLY A 126 22.87 -3.64 4.01
C GLY A 126 23.55 -4.86 3.37
N PRO A 127 24.78 -5.17 3.79
CA PRO A 127 25.44 -6.41 3.39
C PRO A 127 24.73 -7.63 4.02
N ASP A 128 24.74 -8.76 3.31
CA ASP A 128 24.29 -10.06 3.79
C ASP A 128 22.91 -10.06 4.46
N ILE A 129 21.95 -9.34 3.83
CA ILE A 129 20.57 -9.28 4.30
C ILE A 129 19.95 -10.67 4.30
N TRP A 130 19.38 -11.07 5.42
CA TRP A 130 18.76 -12.37 5.58
C TRP A 130 17.55 -12.54 4.64
N PRO A 131 17.38 -13.72 4.05
CA PRO A 131 16.18 -14.01 3.27
C PRO A 131 14.95 -14.06 4.19
N VAL A 132 13.82 -13.60 3.69
CA VAL A 132 12.55 -13.65 4.41
C VAL A 132 11.55 -14.55 3.68
N LYS A 133 10.60 -15.11 4.42
CA LYS A 133 9.47 -15.83 3.83
C LYS A 133 8.31 -14.88 3.60
N GLY A 134 7.95 -14.63 2.34
CA GLY A 134 6.90 -13.69 2.01
C GLY A 134 6.40 -13.85 0.57
N ASP A 135 5.31 -13.16 0.24
CA ASP A 135 4.79 -13.07 -1.13
C ASP A 135 5.44 -11.88 -1.84
N ARG A 136 6.11 -12.14 -2.97
CA ARG A 136 6.82 -11.14 -3.74
C ARG A 136 5.91 -9.99 -4.18
N ASN A 137 4.72 -10.30 -4.68
CA ASN A 137 3.81 -9.27 -5.17
C ASN A 137 3.33 -8.34 -4.06
N GLN A 138 3.08 -8.90 -2.86
CA GLN A 138 2.72 -8.09 -1.69
C GLN A 138 3.88 -7.22 -1.21
N PHE A 139 5.09 -7.77 -1.21
CA PHE A 139 6.29 -7.01 -0.89
C PHE A 139 6.45 -5.82 -1.84
N ASP A 140 6.42 -6.08 -3.15
CA ASP A 140 6.52 -5.04 -4.17
C ASP A 140 5.44 -3.96 -4.00
N GLN A 141 4.19 -4.37 -3.72
CA GLN A 141 3.08 -3.45 -3.49
C GLN A 141 3.27 -2.56 -2.27
N ILE A 142 3.80 -3.11 -1.16
CA ILE A 142 4.10 -2.33 0.06
C ILE A 142 5.13 -1.25 -0.26
N ILE A 143 6.24 -1.62 -0.90
CA ILE A 143 7.32 -0.68 -1.22
C ILE A 143 6.84 0.41 -2.19
N ILE A 144 6.12 0.03 -3.25
CA ILE A 144 5.54 1.00 -4.20
C ILE A 144 4.61 1.97 -3.49
N ASN A 145 3.70 1.48 -2.63
CA ASN A 145 2.77 2.33 -1.90
C ASN A 145 3.48 3.34 -1.01
N LEU A 146 4.53 2.91 -0.29
CA LEU A 146 5.33 3.80 0.55
C LEU A 146 6.05 4.87 -0.28
N CYS A 147 6.67 4.48 -1.40
CA CYS A 147 7.37 5.44 -2.28
C CYS A 147 6.42 6.44 -2.96
N VAL A 148 5.23 6.00 -3.38
CA VAL A 148 4.19 6.88 -3.95
C VAL A 148 3.66 7.85 -2.90
N ASN A 149 3.43 7.39 -1.66
CA ASN A 149 3.02 8.26 -0.57
C ASN A 149 4.11 9.29 -0.21
N ALA A 150 5.37 8.87 -0.18
CA ALA A 150 6.51 9.75 0.02
C ALA A 150 6.60 10.83 -1.07
N ARG A 151 6.48 10.46 -2.36
CA ARG A 151 6.44 11.41 -3.48
C ARG A 151 5.31 12.43 -3.30
N ASP A 152 4.12 11.97 -2.97
CA ASP A 152 2.94 12.84 -2.82
C ASP A 152 3.08 13.81 -1.63
N ALA A 153 3.90 13.45 -0.62
CA ALA A 153 4.27 14.34 0.48
C ALA A 153 5.36 15.37 0.11
N MET A 154 5.91 15.29 -1.12
CA MET A 154 7.00 16.14 -1.63
C MET A 154 6.62 16.82 -2.96
N PRO A 155 5.58 17.70 -3.00
CA PRO A 155 5.12 18.32 -4.26
C PRO A 155 6.19 19.20 -4.94
N GLY A 156 7.17 19.68 -4.19
CA GLY A 156 8.32 20.45 -4.67
C GLY A 156 9.54 19.61 -5.02
N GLY A 157 9.45 18.28 -4.96
CA GLY A 157 10.58 17.37 -5.08
C GLY A 157 11.25 17.10 -3.73
N GLY A 158 12.21 16.19 -3.71
CA GLY A 158 12.93 15.78 -2.49
C GLY A 158 13.64 14.45 -2.65
N ASP A 159 13.94 13.80 -1.52
CA ASP A 159 14.72 12.58 -1.49
C ASP A 159 13.94 11.44 -0.81
N ILE A 160 14.01 10.25 -1.40
CA ILE A 160 13.55 8.99 -0.80
C ILE A 160 14.75 8.08 -0.61
N ALA A 161 14.98 7.60 0.61
CA ALA A 161 15.99 6.60 0.91
C ALA A 161 15.35 5.30 1.36
N ILE A 162 15.70 4.17 0.71
CA ILE A 162 15.32 2.83 1.12
C ILE A 162 16.54 2.18 1.77
N ARG A 163 16.41 1.76 3.03
CA ARG A 163 17.49 1.15 3.80
C ARG A 163 17.08 -0.22 4.26
N THR A 164 18.02 -1.16 4.25
CA THR A 164 17.78 -2.51 4.82
C THR A 164 18.87 -2.87 5.80
N GLN A 165 18.46 -3.53 6.90
CA GLN A 165 19.41 -4.06 7.89
C GLN A 165 18.85 -5.29 8.59
N ASN A 166 19.73 -6.19 8.99
CA ASN A 166 19.41 -7.29 9.88
C ASN A 166 19.30 -6.78 11.31
N VAL A 167 18.29 -7.20 12.05
CA VAL A 167 18.04 -6.80 13.45
C VAL A 167 17.78 -8.03 14.28
N HIS A 168 18.56 -8.22 15.33
CA HIS A 168 18.29 -9.23 16.36
C HIS A 168 17.49 -8.60 17.49
N VAL A 169 16.41 -9.26 17.89
CA VAL A 169 15.54 -8.82 19.00
C VAL A 169 15.64 -9.85 20.10
N ASP A 170 16.33 -9.49 21.19
CA ASP A 170 16.62 -10.39 22.31
C ASP A 170 15.43 -10.65 23.22
N ALA A 171 14.50 -9.71 23.34
CA ALA A 171 13.31 -9.80 24.18
C ALA A 171 12.08 -9.29 23.43
N PRO A 172 10.88 -9.82 23.74
CA PRO A 172 9.64 -9.36 23.10
C PRO A 172 9.44 -7.86 23.29
N ILE A 173 9.09 -7.16 22.20
CA ILE A 173 8.84 -5.71 22.18
C ILE A 173 7.36 -5.46 21.92
N GLN A 174 6.69 -4.72 22.82
CA GLN A 174 5.33 -4.27 22.59
C GLN A 174 5.30 -3.14 21.55
N ARG A 175 4.57 -3.33 20.47
CA ARG A 175 4.33 -2.31 19.44
C ARG A 175 2.84 -2.10 19.24
N GLY A 176 2.30 -1.06 19.88
CA GLY A 176 0.87 -0.83 19.91
C GLY A 176 0.14 -2.01 20.57
N HIS A 177 -0.77 -2.65 19.83
CA HIS A 177 -1.50 -3.83 20.29
C HIS A 177 -0.78 -5.16 20.03
N ASP A 178 0.28 -5.17 19.22
CA ASP A 178 0.98 -6.37 18.81
C ASP A 178 2.25 -6.58 19.64
N LEU A 179 2.53 -7.84 19.97
CA LEU A 179 3.76 -8.27 20.61
C LEU A 179 4.71 -8.82 19.55
N MET A 180 5.80 -8.12 19.29
CA MET A 180 6.88 -8.58 18.43
C MET A 180 7.77 -9.54 19.24
N PRO A 181 7.79 -10.84 18.93
CA PRO A 181 8.58 -11.82 19.71
C PRO A 181 10.08 -11.63 19.54
N ALA A 182 10.85 -12.17 20.47
CA ALA A 182 12.31 -12.27 20.32
C ALA A 182 12.65 -13.17 19.12
N SER A 183 13.35 -12.63 18.14
CA SER A 183 13.74 -13.34 16.89
C SER A 183 14.66 -12.48 16.03
N ASP A 184 15.12 -13.06 14.94
CA ASP A 184 15.83 -12.37 13.88
C ASP A 184 14.84 -11.72 12.90
N TYR A 185 15.09 -10.46 12.56
CA TYR A 185 14.24 -9.66 11.68
C TYR A 185 15.08 -8.94 10.62
N VAL A 186 14.48 -8.68 9.49
CA VAL A 186 15.01 -7.68 8.55
C VAL A 186 14.17 -6.42 8.67
N ARG A 187 14.84 -5.31 8.96
CA ARG A 187 14.21 -3.99 8.96
C ARG A 187 14.40 -3.32 7.61
N ILE A 188 13.32 -2.78 7.07
CA ILE A 188 13.32 -1.97 5.86
C ILE A 188 12.78 -0.61 6.25
N ASP A 189 13.58 0.41 6.04
CA ASP A 189 13.21 1.80 6.28
C ASP A 189 12.98 2.49 4.93
N VAL A 190 11.84 3.14 4.75
CA VAL A 190 11.57 4.06 3.65
C VAL A 190 11.49 5.44 4.27
N VAL A 191 12.47 6.27 3.98
CA VAL A 191 12.62 7.61 4.57
C VAL A 191 12.42 8.64 3.47
N ASP A 192 11.59 9.63 3.71
CA ASP A 192 11.36 10.76 2.82
C ASP A 192 11.68 12.10 3.49
N THR A 193 11.86 13.14 2.69
CA THR A 193 12.07 14.54 3.14
C THR A 193 10.80 15.38 3.02
N GLY A 194 9.63 14.73 2.99
CA GLY A 194 8.33 15.35 2.78
C GLY A 194 7.77 16.08 4.01
N THR A 195 6.52 16.48 3.91
CA THR A 195 5.82 17.27 4.94
C THR A 195 5.54 16.49 6.23
N GLY A 196 5.75 15.16 6.21
CA GLY A 196 5.48 14.29 7.35
C GLY A 196 4.00 14.08 7.63
N ILE A 197 3.71 13.42 8.77
CA ILE A 197 2.35 13.06 9.20
C ILE A 197 2.09 13.73 10.56
N SER A 198 0.97 14.44 10.70
CA SER A 198 0.59 15.05 11.98
C SER A 198 0.32 13.98 13.04
N LYS A 199 0.49 14.34 14.33
CA LYS A 199 0.22 13.40 15.44
C LYS A 199 -1.22 12.88 15.44
N GLU A 200 -2.17 13.71 15.07
CA GLU A 200 -3.59 13.35 15.00
C GLU A 200 -3.87 12.30 13.92
N ASN A 201 -3.17 12.42 12.79
CA ASN A 201 -3.32 11.49 11.67
C ASN A 201 -2.56 10.19 11.91
N MET A 202 -1.47 10.21 12.70
CA MET A 202 -0.62 9.04 12.95
C MET A 202 -1.39 7.84 13.52
N GLU A 203 -2.41 8.09 14.34
CA GLU A 203 -3.24 7.03 14.91
C GLU A 203 -4.20 6.40 13.89
N ARG A 204 -4.46 7.12 12.78
CA ARG A 204 -5.46 6.76 11.78
C ARG A 204 -4.90 6.33 10.43
N ILE A 205 -3.59 6.42 10.22
CA ILE A 205 -2.95 6.11 8.91
C ILE A 205 -3.18 4.67 8.43
N PHE A 206 -3.53 3.76 9.35
CA PHE A 206 -3.87 2.38 9.03
C PHE A 206 -5.38 2.12 8.99
N ASP A 207 -6.21 3.14 9.21
CA ASP A 207 -7.66 3.00 9.06
C ASP A 207 -8.01 2.81 7.58
N PRO A 208 -8.89 1.87 7.25
CA PRO A 208 -9.36 1.69 5.88
C PRO A 208 -9.97 2.99 5.33
N PHE A 209 -9.56 3.36 4.11
CA PHE A 209 -10.05 4.55 3.41
C PHE A 209 -9.67 5.90 4.04
N PHE A 210 -8.79 5.91 5.05
CA PHE A 210 -8.28 7.16 5.58
C PHE A 210 -7.35 7.82 4.55
N THR A 211 -7.61 9.07 4.24
CA THR A 211 -6.76 9.90 3.37
C THR A 211 -6.85 11.36 3.80
N THR A 212 -5.74 12.05 3.69
CA THR A 212 -5.65 13.51 3.84
C THR A 212 -5.48 14.21 2.49
N LYS A 213 -5.55 13.44 1.39
CA LYS A 213 -5.45 13.96 0.02
C LYS A 213 -6.83 14.32 -0.50
N GLU A 214 -6.94 15.51 -1.09
CA GLU A 214 -8.13 15.99 -1.82
C GLU A 214 -8.33 15.29 -3.17
#